data_5936ef4a1a1515aae8cd05cca8161945
#
_entry.id   5936ef4a1a1515aae8cd05cca8161945
#
_cell.length_a   1.000
_cell.length_b   1.000
_cell.length_c   1.000
_cell.angle_alpha   90.00
_cell.angle_beta   90.00
_cell.angle_gamma   90.00
#
_symmetry.space_group_name_H-M   'P 1'
#
loop_
_entity.id
_entity.type
_entity.pdbx_description
1 polymer ?
#
loop_
_entity_poly.entity_id
_entity_poly.type
_entity_poly.pdbx_seq_one_letter_code
_entity_poly.pdbx_strand_id
1 'polypeptide(L)'
;MLNYKPPKELRALFIVHYAPLILIILTGPLTAVYGFWEIQIDKNVSVVIGIIIFLLGTFVYFKWEIFWHKTYKGQLVTDGIFRYIRHPHYTSLLIIGFGLALFFYSMFALAIAVAAVPIMIWSIIDEEKMLIRQYGEEYKNYMEKVPYRIIPKFF
;
A
#
# COMPACT_ATOMS: atom_id res chain seq x y z
N MET A 1 -7.95 -12.89 -22.35
CA MET A 1 -8.70 -11.99 -21.46
C MET A 1 -9.02 -12.76 -20.19
N LEU A 2 -8.43 -12.37 -19.08
CA LEU A 2 -8.65 -13.04 -17.80
C LEU A 2 -10.05 -12.70 -17.28
N ASN A 3 -10.97 -13.68 -17.29
CA ASN A 3 -12.32 -13.58 -16.72
C ASN A 3 -12.29 -13.67 -15.17
N TYR A 4 -11.27 -13.09 -14.54
CA TYR A 4 -11.25 -12.99 -13.09
C TYR A 4 -12.15 -11.83 -12.66
N LYS A 5 -13.32 -12.16 -12.13
CA LYS A 5 -14.16 -11.22 -11.38
C LYS A 5 -13.80 -11.41 -9.90
N PRO A 6 -13.07 -10.48 -9.29
CA PRO A 6 -12.87 -10.55 -7.85
C PRO A 6 -14.22 -10.61 -7.15
N PRO A 7 -14.35 -11.31 -6.03
CA PRO A 7 -15.57 -11.29 -5.21
C PRO A 7 -16.00 -9.85 -4.94
N LYS A 8 -17.30 -9.60 -4.82
CA LYS A 8 -17.83 -8.23 -4.56
C LYS A 8 -17.18 -7.57 -3.35
N GLU A 9 -16.83 -8.35 -2.34
CA GLU A 9 -16.13 -7.95 -1.11
C GLU A 9 -14.71 -7.41 -1.39
N LEU A 10 -13.98 -8.00 -2.34
CA LEU A 10 -12.67 -7.50 -2.76
C LEU A 10 -12.75 -6.11 -3.43
N ARG A 11 -13.83 -5.81 -4.13
CA ARG A 11 -14.02 -4.47 -4.75
C ARG A 11 -14.21 -3.38 -3.69
N ALA A 12 -14.94 -3.68 -2.62
CA ALA A 12 -15.10 -2.76 -1.50
C ALA A 12 -13.77 -2.54 -0.79
N LEU A 13 -12.98 -3.59 -0.58
CA LEU A 13 -11.62 -3.51 -0.06
C LEU A 13 -10.74 -2.61 -0.94
N PHE A 14 -10.74 -2.79 -2.26
CA PHE A 14 -9.96 -1.93 -3.17
C PHE A 14 -10.27 -0.45 -3.01
N ILE A 15 -11.54 -0.07 -2.87
CA ILE A 15 -11.93 1.33 -2.64
C ILE A 15 -11.34 1.84 -1.33
N VAL A 16 -11.42 1.06 -0.26
CA VAL A 16 -10.89 1.44 1.06
C VAL A 16 -9.37 1.63 1.04
N HIS A 17 -8.64 0.85 0.24
CA HIS A 17 -7.17 0.98 0.13
C HIS A 17 -6.72 2.27 -0.53
N TYR A 18 -7.44 2.70 -1.56
CA TYR A 18 -7.10 3.92 -2.29
C TYR A 18 -7.69 5.19 -1.68
N ALA A 19 -8.70 5.10 -0.81
CA ALA A 19 -9.33 6.26 -0.22
C ALA A 19 -8.36 7.19 0.53
N PRO A 20 -7.46 6.70 1.41
CA PRO A 20 -6.47 7.56 2.05
C PRO A 20 -5.56 8.27 1.04
N LEU A 21 -5.11 7.54 0.00
CA LEU A 21 -4.25 8.11 -1.03
C LEU A 21 -4.97 9.19 -1.85
N ILE A 22 -6.22 8.96 -2.21
CA ILE A 22 -7.07 9.94 -2.88
C ILE A 22 -7.24 11.19 -2.00
N LEU A 23 -7.51 11.02 -0.71
CA LEU A 23 -7.61 12.13 0.23
C LEU A 23 -6.30 12.93 0.32
N ILE A 24 -5.14 12.27 0.38
CA ILE A 24 -3.83 12.94 0.36
C ILE A 24 -3.63 13.74 -0.93
N ILE A 25 -3.97 13.17 -2.09
CA ILE A 25 -3.83 13.83 -3.39
C ILE A 25 -4.76 15.05 -3.50
N LEU A 26 -5.96 14.98 -2.94
CA LEU A 26 -6.93 16.09 -2.98
C LEU A 26 -6.59 17.18 -1.96
N THR A 27 -6.22 16.81 -0.74
CA THR A 27 -6.03 17.78 0.36
C THR A 27 -4.60 18.30 0.48
N GLY A 28 -3.60 17.48 0.12
CA GLY A 28 -2.19 17.85 0.22
C GLY A 28 -1.82 19.12 -0.54
N PRO A 29 -2.17 19.26 -1.84
CA PRO A 29 -1.94 20.50 -2.58
C PRO A 29 -2.65 21.71 -1.98
N LEU A 30 -3.89 21.54 -1.49
CA LEU A 30 -4.65 22.61 -0.87
C LEU A 30 -3.98 23.12 0.40
N THR A 31 -3.57 22.20 1.29
CA THR A 31 -2.87 22.58 2.52
C THR A 31 -1.51 23.22 2.24
N ALA A 32 -0.79 22.76 1.20
CA ALA A 32 0.47 23.35 0.77
C ALA A 32 0.32 24.77 0.23
N VAL A 33 -0.74 25.05 -0.55
CA VAL A 33 -1.01 26.38 -1.14
C VAL A 33 -1.44 27.37 -0.07
N TYR A 34 -2.28 26.94 0.87
CA TYR A 34 -2.79 27.83 1.95
C TYR A 34 -1.89 27.90 3.18
N GLY A 35 -0.77 27.18 3.22
CA GLY A 35 0.12 27.14 4.38
C GLY A 35 -0.54 26.57 5.63
N PHE A 36 -1.52 25.66 5.46
CA PHE A 36 -2.28 25.14 6.58
C PHE A 36 -1.61 23.91 7.18
N TRP A 37 -1.24 24.01 8.47
CA TRP A 37 -0.66 22.94 9.27
C TRP A 37 0.53 22.26 8.58
N GLU A 38 1.59 23.03 8.42
CA GLU A 38 2.84 22.62 7.79
C GLU A 38 3.68 21.68 8.69
N ILE A 39 4.49 20.84 8.06
CA ILE A 39 5.45 19.98 8.76
C ILE A 39 6.57 20.85 9.35
N GLN A 40 6.98 20.57 10.60
CA GLN A 40 7.94 21.41 11.38
C GLN A 40 9.39 21.01 11.11
N ILE A 41 9.80 20.90 9.84
CA ILE A 41 11.18 20.70 9.39
C ILE A 41 11.45 21.66 8.22
N ASP A 42 12.70 21.75 7.77
CA ASP A 42 12.99 22.55 6.58
C ASP A 42 12.19 22.05 5.37
N LYS A 43 11.54 22.97 4.67
CA LYS A 43 10.63 22.66 3.56
C LYS A 43 11.33 21.95 2.41
N ASN A 44 12.55 22.40 2.05
CA ASN A 44 13.29 21.79 0.93
C ASN A 44 13.71 20.36 1.29
N VAL A 45 14.13 20.16 2.52
CA VAL A 45 14.45 18.81 3.06
C VAL A 45 13.23 17.89 3.01
N SER A 46 12.06 18.38 3.47
CA SER A 46 10.81 17.61 3.42
C SER A 46 10.45 17.21 1.98
N VAL A 47 10.47 18.18 1.07
CA VAL A 47 10.12 17.95 -0.34
C VAL A 47 11.07 16.96 -1.00
N VAL A 48 12.37 17.09 -0.80
CA VAL A 48 13.36 16.16 -1.38
C VAL A 48 13.17 14.75 -0.85
N ILE A 49 13.02 14.59 0.46
CA ILE A 49 12.76 13.29 1.08
C ILE A 49 11.43 12.72 0.56
N GLY A 50 10.40 13.56 0.47
CA GLY A 50 9.09 13.19 -0.06
C GLY A 50 9.15 12.64 -1.49
N ILE A 51 9.90 13.31 -2.38
CA ILE A 51 10.13 12.84 -3.76
C ILE A 51 10.82 11.47 -3.76
N ILE A 52 11.88 11.30 -2.97
CA ILE A 52 12.62 10.03 -2.92
C ILE A 52 11.71 8.89 -2.46
N ILE A 53 10.95 9.10 -1.37
CA ILE A 53 10.03 8.10 -0.83
C ILE A 53 8.90 7.81 -1.81
N PHE A 54 8.32 8.83 -2.45
CA PHE A 54 7.28 8.67 -3.48
C PHE A 54 7.76 7.84 -4.66
N LEU A 55 8.97 8.14 -5.18
CA LEU A 55 9.55 7.39 -6.30
C LEU A 55 9.84 5.93 -5.91
N LEU A 56 10.34 5.70 -4.69
CA LEU A 56 10.54 4.34 -4.17
C LEU A 56 9.22 3.56 -4.09
N GLY A 57 8.17 4.15 -3.51
CA GLY A 57 6.86 3.53 -3.43
C GLY A 57 6.26 3.23 -4.79
N THR A 58 6.38 4.17 -5.73
CA THR A 58 5.92 4.03 -7.11
C THR A 58 6.69 2.92 -7.84
N PHE A 59 8.00 2.83 -7.63
CA PHE A 59 8.82 1.73 -8.17
C PHE A 59 8.36 0.36 -7.64
N VAL A 60 8.13 0.23 -6.32
CA VAL A 60 7.63 -1.02 -5.72
C VAL A 60 6.24 -1.37 -6.26
N TYR A 61 5.36 -0.37 -6.41
CA TYR A 61 4.02 -0.55 -6.99
C TYR A 61 4.09 -1.13 -8.40
N PHE A 62 4.85 -0.51 -9.31
CA PHE A 62 4.95 -0.99 -10.68
C PHE A 62 5.65 -2.35 -10.79
N LYS A 63 6.64 -2.62 -9.95
CA LYS A 63 7.29 -3.95 -9.87
C LYS A 63 6.27 -5.02 -9.47
N TRP A 64 5.43 -4.74 -8.47
CA TRP A 64 4.36 -5.63 -8.05
C TRP A 64 3.30 -5.79 -9.15
N GLU A 65 2.80 -4.70 -9.71
CA GLU A 65 1.73 -4.69 -10.72
C GLU A 65 2.11 -5.49 -11.97
N ILE A 66 3.30 -5.21 -12.52
CA ILE A 66 3.81 -5.92 -13.71
C ILE A 66 4.00 -7.42 -13.40
N PHE A 67 4.57 -7.73 -12.22
CA PHE A 67 4.78 -9.11 -11.82
C PHE A 67 3.45 -9.85 -11.64
N TRP A 68 2.50 -9.23 -10.95
CA TRP A 68 1.16 -9.77 -10.73
C TRP A 68 0.45 -10.11 -12.04
N HIS A 69 0.35 -9.16 -12.95
CA HIS A 69 -0.32 -9.36 -14.25
C HIS A 69 0.34 -10.42 -15.12
N LYS A 70 1.66 -10.60 -15.02
CA LYS A 70 2.37 -11.65 -15.74
C LYS A 70 2.17 -13.04 -15.14
N THR A 71 2.08 -13.12 -13.82
CA THR A 71 2.17 -14.38 -13.08
C THR A 71 0.80 -14.93 -12.70
N TYR A 72 -0.14 -14.06 -12.31
CA TYR A 72 -1.44 -14.49 -11.81
C TYR A 72 -2.34 -15.03 -12.93
N LYS A 73 -2.76 -16.29 -12.76
CA LYS A 73 -3.70 -17.01 -13.67
C LYS A 73 -4.81 -17.73 -12.89
N GLY A 74 -5.08 -17.29 -11.65
CA GLY A 74 -6.06 -17.90 -10.75
C GLY A 74 -5.44 -18.76 -9.64
N GLN A 75 -4.14 -19.03 -9.68
CA GLN A 75 -3.40 -19.76 -8.65
C GLN A 75 -2.85 -18.80 -7.57
N LEU A 76 -2.45 -19.36 -6.42
CA LEU A 76 -1.71 -18.63 -5.41
C LEU A 76 -0.33 -18.21 -5.94
N VAL A 77 0.01 -16.93 -5.82
CA VAL A 77 1.31 -16.40 -6.24
C VAL A 77 2.19 -16.19 -5.02
N THR A 78 3.29 -16.93 -4.95
CA THR A 78 4.24 -16.93 -3.82
C THR A 78 5.66 -16.54 -4.23
N ASP A 79 5.89 -16.28 -5.52
CA ASP A 79 7.19 -15.98 -6.11
C ASP A 79 7.48 -14.48 -6.21
N GLY A 80 8.70 -14.14 -6.63
CA GLY A 80 9.12 -12.77 -6.83
C GLY A 80 9.12 -11.97 -5.53
N ILE A 81 8.44 -10.82 -5.50
CA ILE A 81 8.33 -9.96 -4.32
C ILE A 81 7.55 -10.63 -3.17
N PHE A 82 6.64 -11.56 -3.49
CA PHE A 82 5.86 -12.32 -2.52
C PHE A 82 6.67 -13.32 -1.69
N ARG A 83 7.95 -13.57 -2.04
CA ARG A 83 8.89 -14.34 -1.20
C ARG A 83 9.35 -13.59 0.04
N TYR A 84 9.21 -12.27 0.07
CA TYR A 84 9.71 -11.42 1.14
C TYR A 84 8.61 -10.85 2.01
N ILE A 85 7.48 -10.49 1.42
CA ILE A 85 6.29 -9.95 2.08
C ILE A 85 5.03 -10.45 1.36
N ARG A 86 3.97 -10.66 2.12
CA ARG A 86 2.72 -11.18 1.57
C ARG A 86 1.88 -10.12 0.85
N HIS A 87 2.00 -8.84 1.25
CA HIS A 87 1.17 -7.75 0.76
C HIS A 87 1.97 -6.58 0.18
N PRO A 88 2.77 -6.79 -0.88
CA PRO A 88 3.60 -5.75 -1.47
C PRO A 88 2.82 -4.56 -2.03
N HIS A 89 1.57 -4.79 -2.46
CA HIS A 89 0.66 -3.73 -2.91
C HIS A 89 0.39 -2.71 -1.80
N TYR A 90 0.00 -3.18 -0.61
CA TYR A 90 -0.26 -2.30 0.54
C TYR A 90 0.99 -1.55 1.00
N THR A 91 2.13 -2.25 1.00
CA THR A 91 3.43 -1.63 1.29
C THR A 91 3.70 -0.45 0.37
N SER A 92 3.50 -0.64 -0.93
CA SER A 92 3.72 0.41 -1.92
C SER A 92 2.80 1.61 -1.74
N LEU A 93 1.50 1.38 -1.46
CA LEU A 93 0.53 2.46 -1.22
C LEU A 93 0.87 3.27 0.03
N LEU A 94 1.31 2.62 1.12
CA LEU A 94 1.76 3.31 2.33
C LEU A 94 2.99 4.17 2.05
N ILE A 95 4.00 3.62 1.37
CA ILE A 95 5.20 4.37 1.00
C ILE A 95 4.85 5.59 0.13
N ILE A 96 3.98 5.41 -0.87
CA ILE A 96 3.49 6.51 -1.73
C ILE A 96 2.78 7.57 -0.89
N GLY A 97 1.90 7.17 0.01
CA GLY A 97 1.15 8.09 0.87
C GLY A 97 2.05 8.95 1.76
N PHE A 98 3.03 8.32 2.44
CA PHE A 98 4.02 9.04 3.24
C PHE A 98 4.90 9.96 2.38
N GLY A 99 5.32 9.49 1.20
CA GLY A 99 6.09 10.31 0.25
C GLY A 99 5.33 11.56 -0.21
N LEU A 100 4.06 11.41 -0.57
CA LEU A 100 3.21 12.55 -0.95
C LEU A 100 2.96 13.52 0.21
N ALA A 101 2.75 13.02 1.43
CA ALA A 101 2.55 13.87 2.60
C ALA A 101 3.76 14.78 2.85
N LEU A 102 4.97 14.23 2.75
CA LEU A 102 6.21 14.98 2.87
C LEU A 102 6.44 15.91 1.68
N PHE A 103 6.13 15.47 0.46
CA PHE A 103 6.22 16.28 -0.76
C PHE A 103 5.33 17.52 -0.70
N PHE A 104 4.07 17.35 -0.27
CA PHE A 104 3.15 18.48 -0.06
C PHE A 104 3.47 19.30 1.19
N TYR A 105 4.44 18.91 1.99
CA TYR A 105 4.83 19.58 3.22
C TYR A 105 3.66 19.78 4.18
N SER A 106 2.75 18.80 4.24
CA SER A 106 1.47 18.86 4.91
C SER A 106 1.38 17.90 6.09
N MET A 107 1.24 18.44 7.30
CA MET A 107 0.97 17.66 8.50
C MET A 107 -0.41 16.98 8.43
N PHE A 108 -1.38 17.63 7.77
CA PHE A 108 -2.71 17.05 7.57
C PHE A 108 -2.64 15.80 6.67
N ALA A 109 -1.91 15.87 5.54
CA ALA A 109 -1.67 14.72 4.68
C ALA A 109 -0.88 13.62 5.41
N LEU A 110 0.08 13.99 6.25
CA LEU A 110 0.83 13.06 7.08
C LEU A 110 -0.08 12.34 8.10
N ALA A 111 -1.00 13.07 8.73
CA ALA A 111 -2.00 12.48 9.62
C ALA A 111 -2.88 11.46 8.91
N ILE A 112 -3.32 11.75 7.67
CA ILE A 112 -4.06 10.78 6.83
C ILE A 112 -3.20 9.56 6.52
N ALA A 113 -1.92 9.74 6.15
CA ALA A 113 -1.01 8.63 5.87
C ALA A 113 -0.80 7.73 7.09
N VAL A 114 -0.65 8.31 8.28
CA VAL A 114 -0.57 7.57 9.56
C VAL A 114 -1.87 6.84 9.86
N ALA A 115 -3.03 7.49 9.69
CA ALA A 115 -4.33 6.87 9.90
C ALA A 115 -4.63 5.74 8.90
N ALA A 116 -4.03 5.77 7.72
CA ALA A 116 -4.14 4.70 6.73
C ALA A 116 -3.50 3.39 7.20
N VAL A 117 -2.48 3.43 8.06
CA VAL A 117 -1.77 2.22 8.52
C VAL A 117 -2.71 1.22 9.20
N PRO A 118 -3.45 1.56 10.27
CA PRO A 118 -4.37 0.61 10.90
C PRO A 118 -5.49 0.16 9.97
N ILE A 119 -5.97 1.03 9.08
CA ILE A 119 -7.00 0.69 8.10
C ILE A 119 -6.48 -0.40 7.14
N MET A 120 -5.26 -0.24 6.64
CA MET A 120 -4.64 -1.23 5.76
C MET A 120 -4.32 -2.54 6.48
N ILE A 121 -3.87 -2.49 7.74
CA ILE A 121 -3.65 -3.70 8.54
C ILE A 121 -4.96 -4.48 8.70
N TRP A 122 -6.06 -3.81 9.00
CA TRP A 122 -7.37 -4.45 9.09
C TRP A 122 -7.78 -5.09 7.75
N SER A 123 -7.64 -4.36 6.66
CA SER A 123 -7.94 -4.87 5.32
C SER A 123 -7.09 -6.10 4.96
N ILE A 124 -5.80 -6.10 5.31
CA ILE A 124 -4.90 -7.25 5.12
C ILE A 124 -5.41 -8.48 5.88
N ILE A 125 -5.82 -8.30 7.14
CA ILE A 125 -6.33 -9.41 7.96
C ILE A 125 -7.58 -10.02 7.33
N ASP A 126 -8.49 -9.20 6.80
CA ASP A 126 -9.71 -9.70 6.14
C ASP A 126 -9.40 -10.35 4.78
N GLU A 127 -8.45 -9.80 4.02
CA GLU A 127 -7.97 -10.42 2.79
C GLU A 127 -7.31 -11.78 3.06
N GLU A 128 -6.48 -11.91 4.10
CA GLU A 128 -5.87 -13.19 4.49
C GLU A 128 -6.93 -14.24 4.85
N LYS A 129 -8.01 -13.86 5.53
CA LYS A 129 -9.15 -14.77 5.79
C LYS A 129 -9.80 -15.27 4.49
N MET A 130 -9.96 -14.40 3.49
CA MET A 130 -10.49 -14.78 2.18
C MET A 130 -9.53 -15.69 1.42
N LEU A 131 -8.24 -15.40 1.44
CA LEU A 131 -7.21 -16.23 0.80
C LEU A 131 -7.12 -17.63 1.45
N ILE A 132 -7.26 -17.72 2.77
CA ILE A 132 -7.37 -19.01 3.47
C ILE A 132 -8.61 -19.80 3.00
N ARG A 133 -9.76 -19.14 2.82
CA ARG A 133 -10.97 -19.80 2.30
C ARG A 133 -10.79 -20.26 0.85
N GLN A 134 -10.04 -19.51 0.04
CA GLN A 134 -9.85 -19.79 -1.39
C GLN A 134 -8.79 -20.87 -1.64
N TYR A 135 -7.66 -20.82 -0.94
CA TYR A 135 -6.48 -21.66 -1.18
C TYR A 135 -6.21 -22.68 -0.04
N GLY A 136 -6.93 -22.61 1.06
CA GLY A 136 -6.84 -23.59 2.16
C GLY A 136 -5.45 -23.71 2.77
N GLU A 137 -4.97 -24.96 2.86
CA GLU A 137 -3.67 -25.28 3.45
C GLU A 137 -2.48 -24.73 2.64
N GLU A 138 -2.64 -24.53 1.33
CA GLU A 138 -1.59 -23.93 0.50
C GLU A 138 -1.24 -22.52 0.96
N TYR A 139 -2.26 -21.68 1.27
CA TYR A 139 -2.04 -20.34 1.78
C TYR A 139 -1.49 -20.34 3.21
N LYS A 140 -1.91 -21.26 4.06
CA LYS A 140 -1.37 -21.39 5.42
C LYS A 140 0.11 -21.74 5.41
N ASN A 141 0.51 -22.74 4.59
CA ASN A 141 1.92 -23.09 4.40
C ASN A 141 2.75 -21.91 3.84
N TYR A 142 2.15 -21.09 2.97
CA TYR A 142 2.79 -19.87 2.51
C TYR A 142 2.98 -18.84 3.63
N MET A 143 1.97 -18.64 4.50
CA MET A 143 2.06 -17.74 5.65
C MET A 143 3.17 -18.14 6.62
N GLU A 144 3.40 -19.45 6.83
CA GLU A 144 4.50 -19.96 7.66
C GLU A 144 5.87 -19.67 7.06
N LYS A 145 6.01 -19.83 5.74
CA LYS A 145 7.26 -19.56 5.01
C LYS A 145 7.57 -18.07 4.90
N VAL A 146 6.55 -17.25 4.78
CA VAL A 146 6.64 -15.79 4.63
C VAL A 146 5.79 -15.12 5.71
N PRO A 147 6.28 -15.03 6.96
CA PRO A 147 5.49 -14.51 8.09
C PRO A 147 5.22 -13.01 8.00
N TYR A 148 5.95 -12.29 7.16
CA TYR A 148 5.90 -10.83 7.06
C TYR A 148 4.79 -10.35 6.10
N ARG A 149 3.95 -9.44 6.57
CA ARG A 149 2.84 -8.85 5.81
C ARG A 149 3.28 -7.70 4.93
N ILE A 150 3.88 -6.69 5.52
CA ILE A 150 4.17 -5.39 4.89
C ILE A 150 5.67 -5.08 4.89
N ILE A 151 6.35 -5.28 6.02
CA ILE A 151 7.76 -4.93 6.20
C ILE A 151 8.55 -6.21 6.43
N PRO A 152 9.57 -6.51 5.57
CA PRO A 152 10.39 -7.70 5.77
C PRO A 152 11.06 -7.70 7.13
N LYS A 153 11.03 -8.82 7.83
CA LYS A 153 11.63 -9.05 9.14
C LYS A 153 11.01 -8.26 10.33
N PHE A 154 9.91 -7.53 10.10
CA PHE A 154 9.27 -6.75 11.17
C PHE A 154 7.77 -7.04 11.32
N PHE A 155 6.97 -6.91 10.22
CA PHE A 155 5.50 -7.12 10.28
C PHE A 155 4.95 -7.69 8.98
#